data_157603464b7608bbd99982a5fd121105
#
_entry.id   157603464b7608bbd99982a5fd121105
#
_cell.length_a   1.000
_cell.length_b   1.000
_cell.length_c   1.000
_cell.angle_alpha   90.00
_cell.angle_beta   90.00
_cell.angle_gamma   90.00
#
_symmetry.space_group_name_H-M   'P 1'
#
loop_
_entity.id
_entity.type
_entity.pdbx_description
1 polymer ?
#
loop_
_entity_poly.entity_id
_entity_poly.type
_entity_poly.pdbx_seq_one_letter_code
_entity_poly.pdbx_strand_id
1 'polypeptide(L)'
;MNDKILSLDNVQSIAPGKFTFSERVEYLKQFGKHTQSFSTLQPNMQYFDLPGIGYIGYMKKWGMTFVLSDPVCAPEHFELLLSRFHKRYPRASFIQVSKPVVDILHTRLGYYGTQFGSEARVDLTKWSLTGKKKQIIRTALNQAEKAGMTVKERYSDDHTREISEAWIQTRKCKSNEIRFLIRPMEMSYRENERHFYAYQDGKAVGFIYFDPVYDRNKIVSYVPNISRANADFKQGIFYTLMAHAMTVFQAEGIPYLDLGLIPLALHEDNEPQESSLLKKAMRLIYKKGNFLYNFQGLEFTKSRFRGEVSKTYVCHHSALPIKELFAMFKLTRLL
;
A
#
# COMPACT_ATOMS: atom_id res chain seq x y z
N MET A 1 -2.48 -28.07 17.37
CA MET A 1 -1.56 -27.11 17.99
C MET A 1 -2.38 -26.28 18.95
N ASN A 2 -2.09 -26.33 20.26
CA ASN A 2 -2.98 -25.82 21.32
C ASN A 2 -3.19 -24.31 21.19
N ASP A 3 -4.43 -23.89 20.90
CA ASP A 3 -4.91 -22.53 21.12
C ASP A 3 -4.94 -22.24 22.63
N LYS A 4 -3.80 -21.86 23.19
CA LYS A 4 -3.79 -21.18 24.49
C LYS A 4 -4.30 -19.75 24.22
N ILE A 5 -5.59 -19.55 24.44
CA ILE A 5 -6.16 -18.21 24.64
C ILE A 5 -5.43 -17.67 25.87
N LEU A 6 -4.46 -16.75 25.62
CA LEU A 6 -3.79 -16.02 26.70
C LEU A 6 -4.85 -15.20 27.43
N SER A 7 -5.03 -15.42 28.73
CA SER A 7 -5.92 -14.58 29.54
C SER A 7 -5.44 -13.13 29.53
N LEU A 8 -6.34 -12.16 29.57
CA LEU A 8 -6.03 -10.72 29.53
C LEU A 8 -4.97 -10.31 30.57
N ASP A 9 -4.94 -10.95 31.73
CA ASP A 9 -3.96 -10.68 32.78
C ASP A 9 -2.54 -11.15 32.42
N ASN A 10 -2.41 -12.28 31.72
CA ASN A 10 -1.12 -12.77 31.26
C ASN A 10 -0.56 -11.91 30.10
N VAL A 11 -1.44 -11.30 29.31
CA VAL A 11 -1.05 -10.45 28.17
C VAL A 11 -0.51 -9.09 28.64
N GLN A 12 -0.95 -8.58 29.80
CA GLN A 12 -0.46 -7.33 30.36
C GLN A 12 1.00 -7.37 30.83
N SER A 13 1.54 -8.53 31.14
CA SER A 13 2.92 -8.73 31.60
C SER A 13 3.95 -8.93 30.50
N ILE A 14 3.54 -9.09 29.24
CA ILE A 14 4.46 -9.34 28.12
C ILE A 14 5.36 -8.13 27.89
N ALA A 15 6.66 -8.30 28.05
CA ALA A 15 7.67 -7.28 27.74
C ALA A 15 7.88 -7.18 26.21
N PRO A 16 8.20 -5.99 25.68
CA PRO A 16 8.66 -5.88 24.30
C PRO A 16 9.88 -6.77 24.06
N GLY A 17 9.83 -7.57 23.01
CA GLY A 17 10.89 -8.46 22.58
C GLY A 17 11.55 -7.98 21.30
N LYS A 18 12.29 -8.86 20.65
CA LYS A 18 12.85 -8.63 19.35
C LYS A 18 12.64 -9.88 18.49
N PHE A 19 11.76 -9.77 17.50
CA PHE A 19 11.58 -10.85 16.53
C PHE A 19 12.77 -10.95 15.58
N THR A 20 13.04 -12.14 15.13
CA THR A 20 13.81 -12.38 13.91
C THR A 20 13.02 -11.92 12.69
N PHE A 21 13.68 -11.80 11.56
CA PHE A 21 13.00 -11.50 10.31
C PHE A 21 11.98 -12.59 9.95
N SER A 22 12.35 -13.87 10.13
CA SER A 22 11.47 -15.02 9.84
C SER A 22 10.20 -15.01 10.71
N GLU A 23 10.30 -14.68 11.99
CA GLU A 23 9.12 -14.57 12.84
C GLU A 23 8.17 -13.47 12.37
N ARG A 24 8.69 -12.30 11.91
CA ARG A 24 7.83 -11.25 11.32
C ARG A 24 7.15 -11.71 10.05
N VAL A 25 7.83 -12.51 9.22
CA VAL A 25 7.24 -13.11 8.02
C VAL A 25 6.10 -14.05 8.39
N GLU A 26 6.25 -14.87 9.43
CA GLU A 26 5.16 -15.75 9.89
C GLU A 26 3.96 -14.95 10.41
N TYR A 27 4.19 -13.89 11.21
CA TYR A 27 3.10 -13.00 11.61
C TYR A 27 2.44 -12.31 10.39
N LEU A 28 3.23 -11.88 9.41
CA LEU A 28 2.71 -11.30 8.17
C LEU A 28 1.82 -12.29 7.43
N LYS A 29 2.26 -13.54 7.23
CA LYS A 29 1.47 -14.57 6.54
C LYS A 29 0.16 -14.85 7.27
N GLN A 30 0.18 -14.83 8.59
CA GLN A 30 -1.01 -15.12 9.37
C GLN A 30 -1.98 -13.95 9.48
N PHE A 31 -1.50 -12.71 9.61
CA PHE A 31 -2.30 -11.53 9.97
C PHE A 31 -2.18 -10.34 9.01
N GLY A 32 -1.40 -10.43 7.95
CA GLY A 32 -1.08 -9.32 7.06
C GLY A 32 -2.19 -8.99 6.05
N LYS A 33 -3.42 -8.73 6.55
CA LYS A 33 -4.61 -8.45 5.72
C LYS A 33 -4.64 -7.07 5.09
N HIS A 34 -3.86 -6.13 5.61
CA HIS A 34 -3.81 -4.78 5.09
C HIS A 34 -2.92 -4.72 3.85
N THR A 35 -3.30 -3.92 2.85
CA THR A 35 -2.60 -3.77 1.57
C THR A 35 -1.14 -3.34 1.70
N GLN A 36 -0.78 -2.69 2.81
CA GLN A 36 0.59 -2.25 3.12
C GLN A 36 1.34 -3.18 4.07
N SER A 37 0.73 -4.26 4.54
CA SER A 37 1.39 -5.15 5.51
C SER A 37 2.70 -5.73 4.98
N PHE A 38 2.74 -6.13 3.71
CA PHE A 38 3.97 -6.62 3.06
C PHE A 38 5.06 -5.54 3.01
N SER A 39 4.68 -4.29 2.75
CA SER A 39 5.61 -3.15 2.74
C SER A 39 6.23 -2.85 4.10
N THR A 40 5.70 -3.38 5.20
CA THR A 40 6.34 -3.25 6.53
C THR A 40 7.66 -3.99 6.62
N LEU A 41 7.95 -4.92 5.71
CA LEU A 41 9.22 -5.65 5.63
C LEU A 41 10.29 -4.92 4.79
N GLN A 42 10.01 -3.72 4.27
CA GLN A 42 10.96 -2.96 3.45
C GLN A 42 12.22 -2.58 4.24
N PRO A 43 13.37 -2.32 3.55
CA PRO A 43 14.61 -1.90 4.21
C PRO A 43 14.43 -0.64 5.06
N ASN A 44 15.23 -0.54 6.14
CA ASN A 44 15.26 0.57 7.11
C ASN A 44 14.01 0.72 7.98
N MET A 45 13.07 -0.22 7.94
CA MET A 45 12.02 -0.28 8.95
C MET A 45 12.58 -0.64 10.32
N GLN A 46 12.00 -0.02 11.33
CA GLN A 46 12.17 -0.36 12.73
C GLN A 46 10.89 -1.06 13.20
N TYR A 47 11.01 -1.85 14.25
CA TYR A 47 9.88 -2.65 14.71
C TYR A 47 9.68 -2.50 16.22
N PHE A 48 8.43 -2.52 16.60
CA PHE A 48 7.99 -2.73 17.97
C PHE A 48 7.32 -4.10 18.02
N ASP A 49 8.07 -5.06 18.55
CA ASP A 49 7.68 -6.45 18.61
C ASP A 49 7.11 -6.78 19.98
N LEU A 50 5.97 -7.48 20.02
CA LEU A 50 5.36 -7.99 21.24
C LEU A 50 5.20 -9.51 21.10
N PRO A 51 6.08 -10.32 21.74
CA PRO A 51 6.08 -11.77 21.59
C PRO A 51 4.73 -12.40 21.90
N GLY A 52 4.31 -13.36 21.06
CA GLY A 52 3.00 -14.00 21.15
C GLY A 52 1.81 -13.16 20.63
N ILE A 53 2.02 -11.89 20.29
CA ILE A 53 0.98 -10.96 19.85
C ILE A 53 1.19 -10.53 18.40
N GLY A 54 2.33 -9.88 18.07
CA GLY A 54 2.61 -9.35 16.76
C GLY A 54 3.58 -8.18 16.77
N TYR A 55 3.57 -7.36 15.69
CA TYR A 55 4.47 -6.24 15.57
C TYR A 55 3.84 -5.00 14.93
N ILE A 56 4.50 -3.85 15.12
CA ILE A 56 4.26 -2.59 14.43
C ILE A 56 5.53 -2.19 13.69
N GLY A 57 5.44 -2.00 12.37
CA GLY A 57 6.51 -1.47 11.55
C GLY A 57 6.49 0.06 11.49
N TYR A 58 7.63 0.71 11.72
CA TYR A 58 7.73 2.16 11.69
C TYR A 58 9.08 2.65 11.18
N MET A 59 9.14 3.92 10.78
CA MET A 59 10.38 4.64 10.49
C MET A 59 10.44 5.94 11.28
N LYS A 60 11.66 6.50 11.43
CA LYS A 60 11.89 7.79 12.08
C LYS A 60 12.48 8.81 11.12
N LYS A 61 12.01 10.05 11.23
CA LYS A 61 12.59 11.20 10.54
C LYS A 61 12.52 12.44 11.44
N TRP A 62 13.65 13.09 11.64
CA TRP A 62 13.77 14.29 12.50
C TRP A 62 13.15 14.12 13.90
N GLY A 63 13.41 12.98 14.52
CA GLY A 63 12.86 12.65 15.84
C GLY A 63 11.39 12.24 15.86
N MET A 64 10.68 12.34 14.74
CA MET A 64 9.28 11.92 14.61
C MET A 64 9.18 10.45 14.19
N THR A 65 8.16 9.76 14.67
CA THR A 65 7.90 8.34 14.40
C THR A 65 6.69 8.21 13.50
N PHE A 66 6.85 7.45 12.41
CA PHE A 66 5.81 7.18 11.40
C PHE A 66 5.58 5.69 11.30
N VAL A 67 4.38 5.25 11.63
CA VAL A 67 3.92 3.88 11.49
C VAL A 67 3.31 3.71 10.09
N LEU A 68 3.59 2.61 9.44
CA LEU A 68 3.00 2.22 8.16
C LEU A 68 2.07 1.04 8.36
N SER A 69 0.85 1.12 7.81
CA SER A 69 -0.11 0.02 7.87
C SER A 69 -0.75 -0.19 9.26
N ASP A 70 -1.71 -1.06 9.30
CA ASP A 70 -2.24 -1.61 10.56
C ASP A 70 -1.18 -2.42 11.30
N PRO A 71 -1.31 -2.63 12.62
CA PRO A 71 -0.51 -3.60 13.35
C PRO A 71 -0.64 -5.00 12.72
N VAL A 72 0.48 -5.70 12.63
CA VAL A 72 0.48 -7.09 12.12
C VAL A 72 0.29 -8.04 13.30
N CYS A 73 -0.96 -8.27 13.65
CA CYS A 73 -1.41 -9.17 14.72
C CYS A 73 -2.88 -9.53 14.52
N ALA A 74 -3.42 -10.40 15.36
CA ALA A 74 -4.84 -10.68 15.38
C ALA A 74 -5.64 -9.41 15.74
N PRO A 75 -6.81 -9.15 15.13
CA PRO A 75 -7.58 -7.91 15.34
C PRO A 75 -7.94 -7.65 16.82
N GLU A 76 -8.20 -8.69 17.59
CA GLU A 76 -8.48 -8.61 19.02
C GLU A 76 -7.29 -8.07 19.85
N HIS A 77 -6.09 -8.08 19.28
CA HIS A 77 -4.86 -7.56 19.92
C HIS A 77 -4.50 -6.14 19.45
N PHE A 78 -5.24 -5.52 18.57
CA PHE A 78 -4.94 -4.17 18.08
C PHE A 78 -4.85 -3.16 19.22
N GLU A 79 -5.84 -3.12 20.12
CA GLU A 79 -5.85 -2.17 21.24
C GLU A 79 -4.64 -2.35 22.16
N LEU A 80 -4.28 -3.60 22.48
CA LEU A 80 -3.11 -3.90 23.30
C LEU A 80 -1.82 -3.40 22.65
N LEU A 81 -1.58 -3.79 21.41
CA LEU A 81 -0.33 -3.50 20.70
C LEU A 81 -0.19 -1.98 20.45
N LEU A 82 -1.28 -1.30 20.06
CA LEU A 82 -1.32 0.15 19.87
C LEU A 82 -1.08 0.90 21.19
N SER A 83 -1.70 0.48 22.30
CA SER A 83 -1.53 1.11 23.60
C SER A 83 -0.10 0.96 24.13
N ARG A 84 0.52 -0.22 23.94
CA ARG A 84 1.92 -0.47 24.31
C ARG A 84 2.88 0.35 23.44
N PHE A 85 2.61 0.44 22.15
CA PHE A 85 3.39 1.26 21.23
C PHE A 85 3.28 2.75 21.59
N HIS A 86 2.07 3.24 21.86
CA HIS A 86 1.81 4.63 22.25
C HIS A 86 2.57 5.03 23.52
N LYS A 87 2.62 4.17 24.55
CA LYS A 87 3.43 4.43 25.76
C LYS A 87 4.89 4.71 25.44
N ARG A 88 5.43 4.04 24.41
CA ARG A 88 6.83 4.22 23.97
C ARG A 88 7.01 5.41 23.02
N TYR A 89 6.02 5.67 22.19
CA TYR A 89 6.02 6.70 21.14
C TYR A 89 4.71 7.50 21.17
N PRO A 90 4.47 8.37 22.16
CA PRO A 90 3.18 8.99 22.38
C PRO A 90 2.77 9.99 21.29
N ARG A 91 3.71 10.43 20.43
CA ARG A 91 3.46 11.35 19.31
C ARG A 91 3.69 10.73 17.94
N ALA A 92 3.60 9.39 17.83
CA ALA A 92 3.71 8.73 16.54
C ALA A 92 2.56 9.13 15.62
N SER A 93 2.84 9.24 14.32
CA SER A 93 1.80 9.35 13.28
C SER A 93 1.60 7.99 12.63
N PHE A 94 0.36 7.60 12.37
CA PHE A 94 0.02 6.35 11.72
C PHE A 94 -0.46 6.64 10.31
N ILE A 95 0.13 6.00 9.33
CA ILE A 95 -0.06 6.31 7.92
C ILE A 95 -0.69 5.11 7.20
N GLN A 96 -1.76 5.37 6.46
CA GLN A 96 -2.49 4.38 5.68
C GLN A 96 -2.99 3.24 6.57
N VAL A 97 -3.81 3.59 7.56
CA VAL A 97 -4.44 2.65 8.49
C VAL A 97 -5.92 2.50 8.22
N SER A 98 -6.48 1.36 8.63
CA SER A 98 -7.90 1.03 8.47
C SER A 98 -8.77 1.69 9.54
N LYS A 99 -10.11 1.72 9.29
CA LYS A 99 -11.08 2.30 10.23
C LYS A 99 -11.04 1.66 11.63
N PRO A 100 -10.94 0.33 11.81
CA PRO A 100 -10.81 -0.28 13.15
C PRO A 100 -9.62 0.25 13.95
N VAL A 101 -8.48 0.47 13.31
CA VAL A 101 -7.29 1.05 13.97
C VAL A 101 -7.54 2.51 14.32
N VAL A 102 -8.16 3.29 13.43
CA VAL A 102 -8.55 4.68 13.70
C VAL A 102 -9.45 4.78 14.92
N ASP A 103 -10.46 3.90 15.03
CA ASP A 103 -11.42 3.94 16.13
C ASP A 103 -10.73 3.72 17.48
N ILE A 104 -9.81 2.78 17.56
CA ILE A 104 -8.99 2.55 18.76
C ILE A 104 -8.10 3.77 19.07
N LEU A 105 -7.35 4.26 18.08
CA LEU A 105 -6.47 5.41 18.26
C LEU A 105 -7.23 6.67 18.68
N HIS A 106 -8.41 6.90 18.13
CA HIS A 106 -9.24 8.06 18.48
C HIS A 106 -9.84 7.90 19.87
N THR A 107 -10.57 6.80 20.11
CA THR A 107 -11.39 6.65 21.34
C THR A 107 -10.54 6.37 22.59
N ARG A 108 -9.41 5.66 22.45
CA ARG A 108 -8.55 5.26 23.57
C ARG A 108 -7.34 6.15 23.78
N LEU A 109 -6.83 6.76 22.69
CA LEU A 109 -5.53 7.44 22.72
C LEU A 109 -5.59 8.92 22.24
N GLY A 110 -6.78 9.42 21.90
CA GLY A 110 -7.02 10.84 21.60
C GLY A 110 -6.45 11.36 20.28
N TYR A 111 -6.23 10.45 19.30
CA TYR A 111 -5.77 10.87 17.97
C TYR A 111 -6.90 11.45 17.12
N TYR A 112 -6.55 12.37 16.23
CA TYR A 112 -7.34 12.60 15.03
C TYR A 112 -7.11 11.43 14.06
N GLY A 113 -8.16 10.98 13.37
CA GLY A 113 -8.11 9.98 12.31
C GLY A 113 -8.66 10.58 11.02
N THR A 114 -7.83 11.30 10.25
CA THR A 114 -8.29 12.02 9.05
C THR A 114 -8.13 11.14 7.82
N GLN A 115 -9.17 11.10 6.96
CA GLN A 115 -9.08 10.38 5.70
C GLN A 115 -7.90 10.90 4.88
N PHE A 116 -7.00 10.00 4.49
CA PHE A 116 -5.79 10.28 3.73
C PHE A 116 -5.97 10.00 2.24
N GLY A 117 -6.89 9.11 1.90
CA GLY A 117 -7.20 8.68 0.56
C GLY A 117 -8.24 7.57 0.56
N SER A 118 -8.30 6.85 -0.54
CA SER A 118 -9.14 5.68 -0.70
C SER A 118 -8.32 4.51 -1.22
N GLU A 119 -8.82 3.31 -1.00
CA GLU A 119 -8.33 2.07 -1.62
C GLU A 119 -9.49 1.42 -2.36
N ALA A 120 -9.19 0.59 -3.35
CA ALA A 120 -10.23 -0.11 -4.07
C ALA A 120 -9.87 -1.60 -4.19
N ARG A 121 -10.82 -2.48 -3.89
CA ARG A 121 -10.70 -3.95 -3.98
C ARG A 121 -11.59 -4.47 -5.09
N VAL A 122 -11.02 -5.22 -6.02
CA VAL A 122 -11.73 -5.87 -7.12
C VAL A 122 -12.01 -7.32 -6.75
N ASP A 123 -13.27 -7.72 -6.80
CA ASP A 123 -13.68 -9.12 -6.70
C ASP A 123 -13.34 -9.82 -8.02
N LEU A 124 -12.28 -10.63 -8.03
CA LEU A 124 -11.83 -11.35 -9.22
C LEU A 124 -12.78 -12.46 -9.63
N THR A 125 -13.57 -13.02 -8.71
CA THR A 125 -14.54 -14.08 -9.04
C THR A 125 -15.65 -13.59 -9.99
N LYS A 126 -15.91 -12.28 -9.99
CA LYS A 126 -16.94 -11.62 -10.81
C LYS A 126 -16.37 -10.68 -11.87
N TRP A 127 -15.06 -10.43 -11.83
CA TRP A 127 -14.47 -9.45 -12.72
C TRP A 127 -14.39 -9.96 -14.16
N SER A 128 -14.72 -9.10 -15.11
CA SER A 128 -14.61 -9.38 -16.54
C SER A 128 -14.31 -8.10 -17.30
N LEU A 129 -13.86 -8.21 -18.54
CA LEU A 129 -13.63 -7.07 -19.44
C LEU A 129 -14.91 -6.47 -20.05
N THR A 130 -16.09 -7.02 -19.73
CA THR A 130 -17.35 -6.55 -20.27
C THR A 130 -17.79 -5.21 -19.69
N GLY A 131 -18.68 -4.52 -20.41
CA GLY A 131 -19.30 -3.27 -20.00
C GLY A 131 -18.60 -2.02 -20.48
N LYS A 132 -19.42 -0.96 -20.67
CA LYS A 132 -19.03 0.33 -21.27
C LYS A 132 -17.87 1.03 -20.54
N LYS A 133 -17.87 0.93 -19.20
CA LYS A 133 -16.89 1.59 -18.33
C LYS A 133 -15.47 0.98 -18.40
N LYS A 134 -15.33 -0.24 -18.94
CA LYS A 134 -14.04 -0.92 -19.17
C LYS A 134 -13.53 -0.81 -20.61
N GLN A 135 -14.14 0.02 -21.42
CA GLN A 135 -13.74 0.23 -22.83
C GLN A 135 -12.28 0.65 -22.94
N ILE A 136 -11.79 1.52 -22.07
CA ILE A 136 -10.40 1.99 -22.10
C ILE A 136 -9.41 0.84 -21.90
N ILE A 137 -9.73 -0.15 -21.04
CA ILE A 137 -8.89 -1.33 -20.84
C ILE A 137 -8.87 -2.19 -22.11
N ARG A 138 -10.05 -2.45 -22.71
CA ARG A 138 -10.13 -3.21 -23.96
C ARG A 138 -9.40 -2.51 -25.11
N THR A 139 -9.51 -1.18 -25.19
CA THR A 139 -8.77 -0.40 -26.20
C THR A 139 -7.26 -0.54 -26.02
N ALA A 140 -6.77 -0.49 -24.77
CA ALA A 140 -5.37 -0.69 -24.46
C ALA A 140 -4.88 -2.09 -24.85
N LEU A 141 -5.66 -3.13 -24.54
CA LEU A 141 -5.35 -4.51 -24.93
C LEU A 141 -5.28 -4.68 -26.45
N ASN A 142 -6.28 -4.17 -27.18
CA ASN A 142 -6.29 -4.24 -28.64
C ASN A 142 -5.12 -3.48 -29.29
N GLN A 143 -4.72 -2.33 -28.69
CA GLN A 143 -3.55 -1.58 -29.17
C GLN A 143 -2.25 -2.33 -28.88
N ALA A 144 -2.11 -2.94 -27.70
CA ALA A 144 -0.96 -3.75 -27.34
C ALA A 144 -0.82 -4.96 -28.30
N GLU A 145 -1.91 -5.67 -28.58
CA GLU A 145 -1.95 -6.79 -29.51
C GLU A 145 -1.54 -6.36 -30.91
N LYS A 146 -2.10 -5.27 -31.44
CA LYS A 146 -1.74 -4.71 -32.76
C LYS A 146 -0.27 -4.28 -32.84
N ALA A 147 0.32 -3.87 -31.73
CA ALA A 147 1.74 -3.52 -31.61
C ALA A 147 2.65 -4.75 -31.39
N GLY A 148 2.13 -5.97 -31.45
CA GLY A 148 2.90 -7.19 -31.20
C GLY A 148 3.39 -7.32 -29.75
N MET A 149 2.78 -6.59 -28.81
CA MET A 149 3.17 -6.63 -27.40
C MET A 149 2.68 -7.92 -26.74
N THR A 150 3.56 -8.54 -25.94
CA THR A 150 3.24 -9.72 -25.14
C THR A 150 3.51 -9.44 -23.67
N VAL A 151 2.78 -10.10 -22.77
CA VAL A 151 3.02 -10.03 -21.31
C VAL A 151 3.47 -11.40 -20.83
N LYS A 152 4.53 -11.42 -20.03
CA LYS A 152 5.07 -12.65 -19.41
C LYS A 152 5.30 -12.43 -17.94
N GLU A 153 4.98 -13.43 -17.14
CA GLU A 153 5.42 -13.45 -15.75
C GLU A 153 6.86 -13.97 -15.69
N ARG A 154 7.72 -13.23 -14.99
CA ARG A 154 9.13 -13.58 -14.77
C ARG A 154 9.63 -13.00 -13.47
N TYR A 155 10.51 -13.69 -12.78
CA TYR A 155 11.13 -13.21 -11.55
C TYR A 155 11.98 -11.95 -11.74
N SER A 156 12.68 -11.83 -12.86
CA SER A 156 13.52 -10.69 -13.24
C SER A 156 13.65 -10.57 -14.75
N ASP A 157 14.10 -9.42 -15.21
CA ASP A 157 14.49 -9.14 -16.59
C ASP A 157 15.69 -8.20 -16.61
N ASP A 158 16.61 -8.36 -17.54
CA ASP A 158 17.85 -7.60 -17.62
C ASP A 158 17.61 -6.10 -17.86
N HIS A 159 16.49 -5.74 -18.51
CA HIS A 159 16.10 -4.35 -18.77
C HIS A 159 15.37 -3.67 -17.59
N THR A 160 15.10 -4.38 -16.49
CA THR A 160 14.33 -3.86 -15.36
C THR A 160 14.90 -2.56 -14.82
N ARG A 161 16.23 -2.50 -14.65
CA ARG A 161 16.92 -1.30 -14.12
C ARG A 161 16.82 -0.14 -15.10
N GLU A 162 17.07 -0.37 -16.37
CA GLU A 162 16.98 0.63 -17.43
C GLU A 162 15.57 1.25 -17.50
N ILE A 163 14.53 0.41 -17.55
CA ILE A 163 13.13 0.85 -17.54
C ILE A 163 12.83 1.69 -16.29
N SER A 164 13.33 1.23 -15.15
CA SER A 164 13.13 1.92 -13.87
C SER A 164 13.77 3.31 -13.85
N GLU A 165 15.02 3.42 -14.29
CA GLU A 165 15.75 4.68 -14.35
C GLU A 165 15.11 5.65 -15.35
N ALA A 166 14.78 5.18 -16.56
CA ALA A 166 14.07 5.97 -17.56
C ALA A 166 12.73 6.50 -17.03
N TRP A 167 11.95 5.66 -16.35
CA TRP A 167 10.68 6.06 -15.76
C TRP A 167 10.85 7.12 -14.66
N ILE A 168 11.85 6.99 -13.77
CA ILE A 168 12.15 7.97 -12.71
C ILE A 168 12.44 9.33 -13.32
N GLN A 169 13.18 9.40 -14.44
CA GLN A 169 13.51 10.67 -15.13
C GLN A 169 12.27 11.37 -15.71
N THR A 170 11.20 10.65 -16.03
CA THR A 170 9.94 11.24 -16.52
C THR A 170 9.13 11.92 -15.43
N ARG A 171 9.46 11.68 -14.14
CA ARG A 171 8.68 12.22 -13.02
C ARG A 171 9.02 13.68 -12.77
N LYS A 172 7.99 14.45 -12.39
CA LYS A 172 8.14 15.87 -12.04
C LYS A 172 9.08 16.09 -10.84
N CYS A 173 9.04 15.17 -9.87
CA CYS A 173 10.05 15.06 -8.81
C CYS A 173 11.19 14.19 -9.33
N LYS A 174 12.16 14.78 -10.02
CA LYS A 174 13.28 14.11 -10.69
C LYS A 174 14.27 13.40 -9.75
N SER A 175 13.96 13.27 -8.49
CA SER A 175 14.85 12.71 -7.50
C SER A 175 14.30 11.42 -6.94
N ASN A 176 15.10 10.40 -6.95
CA ASN A 176 14.99 9.20 -6.14
C ASN A 176 13.63 8.46 -6.12
N GLU A 177 13.70 7.18 -6.01
CA GLU A 177 12.57 6.29 -5.77
C GLU A 177 11.79 6.70 -4.50
N ILE A 178 10.46 6.79 -4.59
CA ILE A 178 9.60 6.99 -3.41
C ILE A 178 9.83 5.80 -2.47
N ARG A 179 9.91 6.08 -1.17
CA ARG A 179 10.08 5.08 -0.12
C ARG A 179 8.99 5.21 0.95
N PHE A 180 8.91 4.25 1.83
CA PHE A 180 7.96 4.17 2.93
C PHE A 180 6.53 3.88 2.47
N LEU A 181 5.85 4.77 1.75
CA LEU A 181 4.50 4.55 1.21
C LEU A 181 4.48 3.57 0.02
N ILE A 182 5.59 3.49 -0.69
CA ILE A 182 5.87 2.50 -1.73
C ILE A 182 7.19 1.86 -1.34
N ARG A 183 7.22 0.53 -1.24
CA ARG A 183 8.48 -0.14 -0.96
C ARG A 183 9.47 0.05 -2.11
N PRO A 184 10.79 0.03 -1.87
CA PRO A 184 11.77 0.07 -2.95
C PRO A 184 11.65 -1.18 -3.84
N MET A 185 12.06 -1.06 -5.09
CA MET A 185 12.03 -2.16 -6.07
C MET A 185 12.83 -3.38 -5.58
N GLU A 186 13.98 -3.11 -4.94
CA GLU A 186 14.82 -4.16 -4.35
C GLU A 186 14.49 -4.30 -2.87
N MET A 187 13.85 -5.41 -2.53
CA MET A 187 13.66 -5.87 -1.15
C MET A 187 14.44 -7.17 -0.91
N SER A 188 14.85 -7.36 0.34
CA SER A 188 15.49 -8.61 0.77
C SER A 188 14.53 -9.81 0.80
N TYR A 189 13.24 -9.56 0.98
CA TYR A 189 12.20 -10.58 1.01
C TYR A 189 11.25 -10.40 -0.17
N ARG A 190 11.12 -11.45 -0.96
CA ARG A 190 10.32 -11.46 -2.19
C ARG A 190 9.45 -12.71 -2.34
N GLU A 191 9.32 -13.49 -1.30
CA GLU A 191 8.48 -14.70 -1.35
C GLU A 191 7.04 -14.34 -1.70
N ASN A 192 6.50 -15.02 -2.68
CA ASN A 192 5.16 -14.81 -3.23
C ASN A 192 4.92 -13.45 -3.92
N GLU A 193 5.95 -12.61 -4.13
CA GLU A 193 5.82 -11.51 -5.09
C GLU A 193 5.59 -12.04 -6.50
N ARG A 194 4.78 -11.33 -7.28
CA ARG A 194 4.51 -11.68 -8.68
C ARG A 194 4.95 -10.53 -9.59
N HIS A 195 5.75 -10.84 -10.59
CA HIS A 195 6.33 -9.85 -11.49
C HIS A 195 5.87 -10.11 -12.93
N PHE A 196 5.23 -9.14 -13.55
CA PHE A 196 4.79 -9.21 -14.94
C PHE A 196 5.51 -8.16 -15.78
N TYR A 197 6.02 -8.58 -16.93
CA TYR A 197 6.76 -7.76 -17.88
C TYR A 197 6.04 -7.69 -19.21
N ALA A 198 5.91 -6.49 -19.77
CA ALA A 198 5.45 -6.29 -21.13
C ALA A 198 6.65 -6.24 -22.08
N TYR A 199 6.58 -7.00 -23.16
CA TYR A 199 7.61 -7.11 -24.19
C TYR A 199 7.10 -6.58 -25.52
N GLN A 200 7.96 -5.83 -26.22
CA GLN A 200 7.78 -5.42 -27.60
C GLN A 200 9.09 -5.68 -28.35
N ASP A 201 9.03 -6.27 -29.53
CA ASP A 201 10.21 -6.65 -30.34
C ASP A 201 11.27 -7.42 -29.56
N GLY A 202 10.83 -8.31 -28.66
CA GLY A 202 11.68 -9.15 -27.83
C GLY A 202 12.31 -8.46 -26.61
N LYS A 203 12.11 -7.15 -26.42
CA LYS A 203 12.64 -6.39 -25.26
C LYS A 203 11.55 -6.03 -24.29
N ALA A 204 11.88 -6.09 -22.99
CA ALA A 204 10.99 -5.59 -21.96
C ALA A 204 10.84 -4.05 -22.07
N VAL A 205 9.61 -3.56 -22.06
CA VAL A 205 9.26 -2.13 -22.21
C VAL A 205 8.51 -1.58 -21.01
N GLY A 206 8.08 -2.44 -20.10
CA GLY A 206 7.43 -2.07 -18.85
C GLY A 206 7.22 -3.28 -17.96
N PHE A 207 6.98 -3.01 -16.68
CA PHE A 207 6.72 -4.07 -15.70
C PHE A 207 5.80 -3.60 -14.58
N ILE A 208 5.23 -4.59 -13.87
CA ILE A 208 4.47 -4.37 -12.66
C ILE A 208 4.79 -5.49 -11.66
N TYR A 209 5.00 -5.09 -10.39
CA TYR A 209 5.23 -5.99 -9.27
C TYR A 209 4.03 -5.97 -8.34
N PHE A 210 3.57 -7.15 -7.96
CA PHE A 210 2.45 -7.35 -7.07
C PHE A 210 2.94 -7.92 -5.75
N ASP A 211 2.53 -7.29 -4.65
CA ASP A 211 2.77 -7.77 -3.30
C ASP A 211 1.59 -8.64 -2.85
N PRO A 212 1.86 -9.76 -2.17
CA PRO A 212 0.81 -10.60 -1.62
C PRO A 212 0.13 -9.96 -0.41
N VAL A 213 -1.17 -10.17 -0.28
CA VAL A 213 -1.97 -9.88 0.91
C VAL A 213 -2.43 -11.20 1.50
N TYR A 214 -2.15 -11.40 2.78
CA TYR A 214 -2.39 -12.67 3.45
C TYR A 214 -3.57 -12.62 4.41
N ASP A 215 -4.24 -13.75 4.56
CA ASP A 215 -5.16 -14.04 5.65
C ASP A 215 -4.99 -15.50 6.07
N ARG A 216 -4.62 -15.75 7.34
CA ARG A 216 -4.48 -17.10 7.91
C ARG A 216 -3.60 -18.02 7.03
N ASN A 217 -2.41 -17.54 6.70
CA ASN A 217 -1.42 -18.22 5.86
C ASN A 217 -1.84 -18.48 4.41
N LYS A 218 -2.92 -17.85 3.93
CA LYS A 218 -3.35 -17.92 2.53
C LYS A 218 -3.19 -16.57 1.86
N ILE A 219 -2.80 -16.57 0.61
CA ILE A 219 -2.84 -15.37 -0.22
C ILE A 219 -4.30 -15.16 -0.65
N VAL A 220 -4.87 -14.04 -0.21
CA VAL A 220 -6.27 -13.69 -0.51
C VAL A 220 -6.39 -12.57 -1.54
N SER A 221 -5.30 -11.85 -1.78
CA SER A 221 -5.25 -10.77 -2.76
C SER A 221 -3.82 -10.50 -3.17
N TYR A 222 -3.67 -9.77 -4.27
CA TYR A 222 -2.43 -9.10 -4.64
C TYR A 222 -2.66 -7.59 -4.75
N VAL A 223 -1.63 -6.79 -4.49
CA VAL A 223 -1.66 -5.34 -4.66
C VAL A 223 -0.51 -4.86 -5.54
N PRO A 224 -0.75 -4.10 -6.64
CA PRO A 224 0.31 -3.54 -7.46
C PRO A 224 1.05 -2.45 -6.68
N ASN A 225 2.30 -2.71 -6.34
CA ASN A 225 3.13 -1.78 -5.59
C ASN A 225 4.05 -0.96 -6.51
N ILE A 226 4.71 -1.62 -7.46
CA ILE A 226 5.66 -0.99 -8.37
C ILE A 226 5.18 -1.20 -9.80
N SER A 227 4.96 -0.10 -10.52
CA SER A 227 4.62 -0.13 -11.95
C SER A 227 5.46 0.90 -12.69
N ARG A 228 6.22 0.46 -13.68
CA ARG A 228 7.12 1.30 -14.47
C ARG A 228 7.11 0.90 -15.94
N ALA A 229 7.24 1.89 -16.81
CA ALA A 229 7.36 1.67 -18.25
C ALA A 229 8.26 2.74 -18.88
N ASN A 230 8.83 2.44 -20.03
CA ASN A 230 9.58 3.39 -20.82
C ASN A 230 8.74 4.63 -21.17
N ALA A 231 9.39 5.78 -21.29
CA ALA A 231 8.73 7.08 -21.52
C ALA A 231 7.86 7.14 -22.78
N ASP A 232 8.23 6.39 -23.80
CA ASP A 232 7.56 6.35 -25.09
C ASP A 232 6.22 5.59 -25.05
N PHE A 233 6.02 4.76 -24.04
CA PHE A 233 4.80 3.98 -23.86
C PHE A 233 3.83 4.71 -22.95
N LYS A 234 2.80 5.30 -23.56
CA LYS A 234 1.73 5.99 -22.85
C LYS A 234 0.75 4.95 -22.29
N GLN A 235 0.00 5.36 -21.32
CA GLN A 235 -1.12 4.73 -20.55
C GLN A 235 -1.57 3.28 -20.84
N GLY A 236 -1.38 2.75 -22.07
CA GLY A 236 -1.83 1.40 -22.46
C GLY A 236 -1.12 0.25 -21.71
N ILE A 237 0.18 0.38 -21.43
CA ILE A 237 0.99 -0.68 -20.80
C ILE A 237 0.45 -1.04 -19.40
N PHE A 238 0.11 -0.06 -18.56
CA PHE A 238 -0.41 -0.35 -17.22
C PHE A 238 -1.71 -1.17 -17.31
N TYR A 239 -2.64 -0.80 -18.17
CA TYR A 239 -3.88 -1.55 -18.34
C TYR A 239 -3.63 -2.96 -18.88
N THR A 240 -2.69 -3.11 -19.80
CA THR A 240 -2.32 -4.40 -20.38
C THR A 240 -1.71 -5.32 -19.36
N LEU A 241 -0.73 -4.85 -18.59
CA LEU A 241 -0.10 -5.60 -17.50
C LEU A 241 -1.11 -6.00 -16.42
N MET A 242 -1.94 -5.05 -15.98
CA MET A 242 -2.98 -5.30 -14.97
C MET A 242 -4.00 -6.33 -15.45
N ALA A 243 -4.54 -6.18 -16.66
CA ALA A 243 -5.55 -7.10 -17.18
C ALA A 243 -4.99 -8.52 -17.34
N HIS A 244 -3.74 -8.64 -17.81
CA HIS A 244 -3.08 -9.94 -17.92
C HIS A 244 -2.89 -10.59 -16.55
N ALA A 245 -2.34 -9.85 -15.57
CA ALA A 245 -2.16 -10.34 -14.21
C ALA A 245 -3.50 -10.76 -13.56
N MET A 246 -4.55 -9.97 -13.75
CA MET A 246 -5.89 -10.31 -13.25
C MET A 246 -6.42 -11.62 -13.85
N THR A 247 -6.19 -11.88 -15.13
CA THR A 247 -6.56 -13.14 -15.77
C THR A 247 -5.80 -14.33 -15.18
N VAL A 248 -4.50 -14.15 -14.92
CA VAL A 248 -3.67 -15.19 -14.27
C VAL A 248 -4.17 -15.46 -12.85
N PHE A 249 -4.38 -14.42 -12.04
CA PHE A 249 -4.85 -14.55 -10.66
C PHE A 249 -6.26 -15.19 -10.59
N GLN A 250 -7.16 -14.87 -11.53
CA GLN A 250 -8.46 -15.54 -11.63
C GLN A 250 -8.32 -17.03 -11.91
N ALA A 251 -7.45 -17.40 -12.85
CA ALA A 251 -7.22 -18.81 -13.20
C ALA A 251 -6.62 -19.62 -12.03
N GLU A 252 -5.88 -18.95 -11.15
CA GLU A 252 -5.30 -19.55 -9.93
C GLU A 252 -6.29 -19.54 -8.74
N GLY A 253 -7.48 -18.97 -8.90
CA GLY A 253 -8.49 -18.92 -7.84
C GLY A 253 -8.23 -17.86 -6.76
N ILE A 254 -7.39 -16.86 -7.03
CA ILE A 254 -7.19 -15.71 -6.12
C ILE A 254 -8.49 -14.90 -6.11
N PRO A 255 -9.11 -14.69 -4.93
CA PRO A 255 -10.44 -14.08 -4.89
C PRO A 255 -10.45 -12.58 -5.15
N TYR A 256 -9.37 -11.84 -4.80
CA TYR A 256 -9.37 -10.39 -4.88
C TYR A 256 -8.10 -9.84 -5.52
N LEU A 257 -8.23 -8.62 -6.06
CA LEU A 257 -7.10 -7.74 -6.38
C LEU A 257 -7.33 -6.40 -5.70
N ASP A 258 -6.43 -6.00 -4.83
CA ASP A 258 -6.40 -4.65 -4.27
C ASP A 258 -5.71 -3.71 -5.26
N LEU A 259 -6.27 -2.53 -5.49
CA LEU A 259 -5.64 -1.54 -6.37
C LEU A 259 -4.63 -0.64 -5.65
N GLY A 260 -4.54 -0.78 -4.31
CA GLY A 260 -3.69 0.05 -3.46
C GLY A 260 -4.18 1.49 -3.33
N LEU A 261 -3.41 2.30 -2.65
CA LEU A 261 -3.74 3.68 -2.29
C LEU A 261 -4.06 4.57 -3.50
N ILE A 262 -5.18 5.28 -3.40
CA ILE A 262 -5.53 6.44 -4.23
C ILE A 262 -5.41 7.67 -3.32
N PRO A 263 -4.24 8.31 -3.26
CA PRO A 263 -3.97 9.35 -2.29
C PRO A 263 -4.83 10.58 -2.56
N LEU A 264 -5.31 11.20 -1.50
CA LEU A 264 -6.14 12.40 -1.51
C LEU A 264 -7.49 12.27 -2.24
N ALA A 265 -7.91 11.06 -2.65
CA ALA A 265 -9.26 10.76 -3.08
C ALA A 265 -10.17 10.72 -1.85
N LEU A 266 -10.65 11.88 -1.42
CA LEU A 266 -11.40 12.06 -0.18
C LEU A 266 -12.91 12.04 -0.45
N HIS A 267 -13.65 11.37 0.42
CA HIS A 267 -15.11 11.44 0.41
C HIS A 267 -15.61 12.78 0.97
N GLU A 268 -16.79 13.20 0.55
CA GLU A 268 -17.35 14.50 0.97
C GLU A 268 -17.86 14.51 2.41
N ASP A 269 -18.29 13.35 2.92
CA ASP A 269 -18.73 13.18 4.29
C ASP A 269 -17.61 13.49 5.30
N ASN A 270 -17.96 14.01 6.45
CA ASN A 270 -17.03 14.25 7.55
C ASN A 270 -17.32 13.27 8.67
N GLU A 271 -16.28 12.66 9.19
CA GLU A 271 -16.36 11.76 10.34
C GLU A 271 -15.91 12.51 11.61
N PRO A 272 -16.49 12.21 12.80
CA PRO A 272 -16.22 12.96 14.03
C PRO A 272 -14.74 13.00 14.44
N GLN A 273 -13.99 11.95 14.13
CA GLN A 273 -12.57 11.85 14.47
C GLN A 273 -11.65 12.60 13.49
N GLU A 274 -12.18 13.16 12.40
CA GLU A 274 -11.36 13.83 11.39
C GLU A 274 -10.97 15.26 11.80
N SER A 275 -9.77 15.67 11.42
CA SER A 275 -9.40 17.08 11.45
C SER A 275 -9.95 17.80 10.21
N SER A 276 -10.89 18.69 10.41
CA SER A 276 -11.46 19.52 9.33
C SER A 276 -10.40 20.42 8.66
N LEU A 277 -9.41 20.88 9.43
CA LEU A 277 -8.31 21.70 8.92
C LEU A 277 -7.42 20.89 7.97
N LEU A 278 -6.98 19.69 8.40
CA LEU A 278 -6.15 18.83 7.58
C LEU A 278 -6.92 18.37 6.35
N LYS A 279 -8.18 17.99 6.48
CA LYS A 279 -9.02 17.56 5.36
C LYS A 279 -9.19 18.67 4.31
N LYS A 280 -9.40 19.91 4.73
CA LYS A 280 -9.45 21.07 3.83
C LYS A 280 -8.12 21.29 3.11
N ALA A 281 -6.99 21.19 3.82
CA ALA A 281 -5.66 21.30 3.23
C ALA A 281 -5.41 20.20 2.18
N MET A 282 -5.75 18.96 2.49
CA MET A 282 -5.64 17.83 1.55
C MET A 282 -6.51 18.00 0.30
N ARG A 283 -7.75 18.49 0.45
CA ARG A 283 -8.62 18.80 -0.69
C ARG A 283 -8.03 19.90 -1.58
N LEU A 284 -7.40 20.91 -0.99
CA LEU A 284 -6.71 21.95 -1.76
C LEU A 284 -5.51 21.37 -2.54
N ILE A 285 -4.72 20.53 -1.90
CA ILE A 285 -3.58 19.84 -2.54
C ILE A 285 -4.09 18.93 -3.67
N TYR A 286 -5.18 18.19 -3.48
CA TYR A 286 -5.77 17.37 -4.54
C TYR A 286 -6.18 18.20 -5.77
N LYS A 287 -6.82 19.36 -5.54
CA LYS A 287 -7.30 20.22 -6.63
C LYS A 287 -6.17 20.96 -7.36
N LYS A 288 -5.17 21.46 -6.61
CA LYS A 288 -4.10 22.31 -7.14
C LYS A 288 -2.73 21.66 -7.24
N GLY A 289 -2.52 20.52 -6.59
CA GLY A 289 -1.22 19.86 -6.42
C GLY A 289 -0.80 18.93 -7.56
N ASN A 290 -1.48 18.94 -8.70
CA ASN A 290 -1.09 18.13 -9.88
C ASN A 290 0.33 18.42 -10.40
N PHE A 291 0.95 19.53 -9.95
CA PHE A 291 2.35 19.82 -10.22
C PHE A 291 3.31 18.96 -9.41
N LEU A 292 2.89 18.47 -8.22
CA LEU A 292 3.66 17.56 -7.36
C LEU A 292 3.48 16.11 -7.80
N TYR A 293 2.23 15.70 -7.98
CA TYR A 293 1.87 14.33 -8.35
C TYR A 293 0.52 14.32 -9.08
N ASN A 294 0.36 13.45 -10.08
CA ASN A 294 -0.88 13.34 -10.86
C ASN A 294 -1.95 12.51 -10.09
N PHE A 295 -2.48 13.08 -9.00
CA PHE A 295 -3.49 12.41 -8.15
C PHE A 295 -4.75 12.03 -8.92
N GLN A 296 -5.28 12.96 -9.71
CA GLN A 296 -6.51 12.76 -10.49
C GLN A 296 -6.33 11.71 -11.60
N GLY A 297 -5.16 11.69 -12.25
CA GLY A 297 -4.85 10.68 -13.25
C GLY A 297 -4.73 9.28 -12.67
N LEU A 298 -4.17 9.15 -11.45
CA LEU A 298 -4.09 7.87 -10.75
C LEU A 298 -5.48 7.37 -10.34
N GLU A 299 -6.31 8.24 -9.77
CA GLU A 299 -7.70 7.93 -9.42
C GLU A 299 -8.49 7.50 -10.66
N PHE A 300 -8.41 8.29 -11.75
CA PHE A 300 -9.04 7.95 -13.02
C PHE A 300 -8.61 6.56 -13.48
N THR A 301 -7.31 6.25 -13.48
CA THR A 301 -6.77 4.98 -13.96
C THR A 301 -7.30 3.81 -13.12
N LYS A 302 -7.22 3.90 -11.79
CA LYS A 302 -7.67 2.84 -10.89
C LYS A 302 -9.19 2.64 -10.94
N SER A 303 -9.98 3.72 -11.07
CA SER A 303 -11.45 3.64 -11.16
C SER A 303 -11.96 2.81 -12.35
N ARG A 304 -11.13 2.59 -13.40
CA ARG A 304 -11.53 1.78 -14.57
C ARG A 304 -11.68 0.30 -14.24
N PHE A 305 -11.01 -0.18 -13.21
CA PHE A 305 -11.10 -1.58 -12.77
C PHE A 305 -12.36 -1.87 -11.95
N ARG A 306 -13.05 -0.84 -11.45
CA ARG A 306 -14.37 -0.96 -10.78
C ARG A 306 -14.34 -1.79 -9.51
N GLY A 307 -13.37 -1.55 -8.65
CA GLY A 307 -13.32 -2.13 -7.32
C GLY A 307 -14.31 -1.46 -6.34
N GLU A 308 -14.62 -2.16 -5.26
CA GLU A 308 -15.26 -1.60 -4.08
C GLU A 308 -14.29 -0.65 -3.37
N VAL A 309 -14.77 0.57 -3.07
CA VAL A 309 -13.92 1.63 -2.52
C VAL A 309 -14.06 1.70 -1.02
N SER A 310 -12.95 1.71 -0.31
CA SER A 310 -12.86 1.91 1.14
C SER A 310 -11.97 3.13 1.46
N LYS A 311 -12.18 3.72 2.64
CA LYS A 311 -11.35 4.82 3.13
C LYS A 311 -10.08 4.30 3.78
N THR A 312 -8.99 5.04 3.63
CA THR A 312 -7.76 4.85 4.39
C THR A 312 -7.37 6.14 5.08
N TYR A 313 -6.70 6.07 6.22
CA TYR A 313 -6.57 7.19 7.14
C TYR A 313 -5.13 7.47 7.51
N VAL A 314 -4.90 8.72 7.94
CA VAL A 314 -3.73 9.14 8.70
C VAL A 314 -4.16 9.52 10.11
N CYS A 315 -3.49 8.96 11.15
CA CYS A 315 -3.75 9.35 12.54
C CYS A 315 -2.62 10.21 13.08
N HIS A 316 -3.00 11.30 13.76
CA HIS A 316 -2.09 12.35 14.22
C HIS A 316 -2.66 13.08 15.45
N HIS A 317 -1.80 13.77 16.21
CA HIS A 317 -2.21 14.43 17.46
C HIS A 317 -2.68 15.88 17.30
N SER A 318 -2.13 16.63 16.33
CA SER A 318 -2.50 18.04 16.16
C SER A 318 -3.52 18.18 15.03
N ALA A 319 -4.44 19.15 15.17
CA ALA A 319 -5.45 19.41 14.14
C ALA A 319 -4.83 19.70 12.74
N LEU A 320 -3.61 20.27 12.71
CA LEU A 320 -2.84 20.47 11.48
C LEU A 320 -1.37 20.09 11.74
N PRO A 321 -0.97 18.85 11.43
CA PRO A 321 0.37 18.30 11.75
C PRO A 321 1.42 18.73 10.71
N ILE A 322 1.70 20.04 10.59
CA ILE A 322 2.58 20.60 9.53
C ILE A 322 3.99 20.02 9.59
N LYS A 323 4.57 19.93 10.80
CA LYS A 323 5.94 19.40 10.99
C LYS A 323 6.02 17.94 10.60
N GLU A 324 5.03 17.15 11.01
CA GLU A 324 4.91 15.73 10.70
C GLU A 324 4.71 15.52 9.19
N LEU A 325 3.86 16.31 8.55
CA LEU A 325 3.66 16.25 7.09
C LEU A 325 4.97 16.55 6.34
N PHE A 326 5.69 17.59 6.73
CA PHE A 326 6.95 17.93 6.09
C PHE A 326 8.02 16.84 6.30
N ALA A 327 8.14 16.30 7.52
CA ALA A 327 9.02 15.19 7.83
C ALA A 327 8.64 13.93 7.03
N MET A 328 7.35 13.65 6.86
CA MET A 328 6.84 12.54 6.04
C MET A 328 7.21 12.74 4.56
N PHE A 329 7.05 13.92 3.99
CA PHE A 329 7.46 14.19 2.61
C PHE A 329 8.96 13.97 2.40
N LYS A 330 9.80 14.36 3.37
CA LYS A 330 11.24 14.07 3.34
C LYS A 330 11.56 12.59 3.56
N LEU A 331 10.79 11.89 4.39
CA LEU A 331 10.93 10.45 4.61
C LEU A 331 10.61 9.68 3.33
N THR A 332 9.53 10.06 2.66
CA THR A 332 9.04 9.42 1.43
C THR A 332 9.82 9.84 0.18
N ARG A 333 10.72 10.82 0.26
CA ARG A 333 11.44 11.43 -0.86
C ARG A 333 10.50 12.05 -1.92
N LEU A 334 9.37 12.59 -1.49
CA LEU A 334 8.48 13.38 -2.33
C LEU A 334 8.94 14.84 -2.45
N LEU A 335 9.78 15.29 -1.50
CA LEU A 335 10.48 16.58 -1.49
C LEU A 335 11.97 16.39 -1.26
#